data_d55615fec31eedf28321ef4f9d5ae531
#
_entry.id   d55615fec31eedf28321ef4f9d5ae531
#
_cell.length_a   1.000
_cell.length_b   1.000
_cell.length_c   1.000
_cell.angle_alpha   90.00
_cell.angle_beta   90.00
_cell.angle_gamma   90.00
#
_symmetry.space_group_name_H-M   'P 1'
#
loop_
_entity.id
_entity.type
_entity.pdbx_description
1 polymer ?
#
loop_
_entity_poly.entity_id
_entity_poly.type
_entity_poly.pdbx_seq_one_letter_code
_entity_poly.pdbx_strand_id
1 'polypeptide(L)'
;MEKIRLKLKAYDHRVLDRSIASIVEAVKRTGAELIGPIPMPTKIKKYTVLKSPHVNKDAREQFEIRIHARMIDIVSATSDTIDSLMKLDLAPEVDVEIRSMDAK
;
A
#
# COMPACT_ATOMS: atom_id res chain seq x y z
N MET A 1 24.86 1.85 3.60
CA MET A 1 23.69 1.01 3.72
C MET A 1 22.49 1.71 3.12
N GLU A 2 21.90 1.10 2.14
CA GLU A 2 20.73 1.62 1.52
C GLU A 2 19.50 1.22 2.33
N LYS A 3 18.65 2.19 2.56
CA LYS A 3 17.37 1.99 3.20
C LYS A 3 16.28 2.33 2.19
N ILE A 4 15.34 1.42 2.01
CA ILE A 4 14.24 1.60 1.09
C ILE A 4 12.95 1.63 1.89
N ARG A 5 12.13 2.64 1.64
CA ARG A 5 10.82 2.74 2.26
C ARG A 5 9.75 2.46 1.20
N LEU A 6 8.91 1.51 1.49
CA LEU A 6 7.77 1.17 0.66
C LEU A 6 6.49 1.62 1.33
N LYS A 7 5.69 2.37 0.59
CA LYS A 7 4.33 2.72 1.02
C LYS A 7 3.35 2.04 0.08
N LEU A 8 2.44 1.28 0.65
CA LEU A 8 1.43 0.58 -0.12
C LEU A 8 0.06 1.08 0.29
N LYS A 9 -0.78 1.34 -0.70
CA LYS A 9 -2.13 1.82 -0.49
C LYS A 9 -3.10 0.98 -1.31
N ALA A 10 -4.24 0.66 -0.74
CA ALA A 10 -5.30 -0.05 -1.44
C ALA A 10 -6.64 0.23 -0.77
N TYR A 11 -7.70 0.10 -1.55
CA TYR A 11 -9.05 0.22 -1.02
C TYR A 11 -9.46 -1.04 -0.25
N ASP A 12 -8.94 -2.20 -0.64
CA ASP A 12 -9.23 -3.47 0.01
C ASP A 12 -8.05 -3.90 0.87
N HIS A 13 -8.27 -4.00 2.19
CA HIS A 13 -7.21 -4.38 3.12
C HIS A 13 -6.71 -5.81 2.90
N ARG A 14 -7.55 -6.70 2.37
CA ARG A 14 -7.16 -8.10 2.13
C ARG A 14 -6.14 -8.19 1.01
N VAL A 15 -6.36 -7.44 -0.07
CA VAL A 15 -5.44 -7.37 -1.19
C VAL A 15 -4.12 -6.75 -0.74
N LEU A 16 -4.22 -5.70 0.08
CA LEU A 16 -3.05 -5.02 0.63
C LEU A 16 -2.21 -5.98 1.47
N ASP A 17 -2.83 -6.74 2.36
CA ASP A 17 -2.13 -7.66 3.25
C ASP A 17 -1.47 -8.80 2.47
N ARG A 18 -2.10 -9.29 1.42
CA ARG A 18 -1.50 -10.30 0.54
C ARG A 18 -0.27 -9.78 -0.17
N SER A 19 -0.35 -8.55 -0.67
CA SER A 19 0.78 -7.90 -1.35
C SER A 19 1.95 -7.71 -0.40
N ILE A 20 1.67 -7.32 0.83
CA ILE A 20 2.69 -7.18 1.87
C ILE A 20 3.37 -8.51 2.15
N ALA A 21 2.60 -9.58 2.28
CA ALA A 21 3.16 -10.91 2.52
C ALA A 21 4.10 -11.33 1.38
N SER A 22 3.74 -11.04 0.14
CA SER A 22 4.58 -11.34 -1.02
C SER A 22 5.88 -10.54 -1.00
N ILE A 23 5.81 -9.26 -0.64
CA ILE A 23 6.99 -8.39 -0.55
C ILE A 23 7.92 -8.88 0.56
N VAL A 24 7.37 -9.19 1.73
CA VAL A 24 8.16 -9.66 2.87
C VAL A 24 8.90 -10.94 2.51
N GLU A 25 8.23 -11.87 1.86
CA GLU A 25 8.84 -13.12 1.44
C GLU A 25 9.97 -12.89 0.44
N ALA A 26 9.74 -12.04 -0.57
CA ALA A 26 10.74 -11.75 -1.57
C ALA A 26 11.98 -11.08 -0.97
N VAL A 27 11.79 -10.14 -0.05
CA VAL A 27 12.89 -9.43 0.59
C VAL A 27 13.70 -10.37 1.49
N LYS A 28 13.03 -11.24 2.22
CA LYS A 28 13.73 -12.20 3.08
C LYS A 28 14.62 -13.16 2.29
N ARG A 29 14.22 -13.51 1.08
CA ARG A 29 15.04 -14.37 0.21
C ARG A 29 16.37 -13.71 -0.18
N THR A 30 16.41 -12.39 -0.22
CA THR A 30 17.62 -11.65 -0.59
C THR A 30 18.53 -11.36 0.59
N GLY A 31 18.11 -11.72 1.81
CA GLY A 31 18.88 -11.51 3.01
C GLY A 31 18.78 -10.10 3.60
N ALA A 32 17.95 -9.24 3.05
CA ALA A 32 17.75 -7.91 3.60
C ALA A 32 16.88 -7.97 4.87
N GLU A 33 17.08 -6.99 5.73
CA GLU A 33 16.29 -6.89 6.96
C GLU A 33 15.08 -6.01 6.74
N LEU A 34 13.98 -6.40 7.38
CA LEU A 34 12.73 -5.66 7.33
C LEU A 34 12.41 -5.08 8.70
N ILE A 35 12.04 -3.82 8.69
CA ILE A 35 11.28 -3.26 9.79
C ILE A 35 9.83 -3.50 9.40
N GLY A 36 9.14 -4.34 10.15
CA GLY A 36 7.88 -4.98 9.80
C GLY A 36 6.81 -4.04 9.27
N PRO A 37 5.75 -4.56 8.68
CA PRO A 37 4.72 -3.68 8.15
C PRO A 37 4.11 -2.84 9.26
N ILE A 38 4.18 -1.51 9.08
CA ILE A 38 3.63 -0.54 10.02
C ILE A 38 2.30 -0.05 9.45
N PRO A 39 1.19 -0.28 10.16
CA PRO A 39 -0.08 0.25 9.68
C PRO A 39 -0.09 1.77 9.79
N MET A 40 -0.50 2.43 8.72
CA MET A 40 -0.71 3.86 8.70
C MET A 40 -2.19 4.15 8.94
N PRO A 41 -2.54 5.34 9.42
CA PRO A 41 -3.95 5.68 9.60
C PRO A 41 -4.74 5.53 8.32
N THR A 42 -5.90 4.91 8.43
CA THR A 42 -6.80 4.73 7.31
C THR A 42 -7.45 6.06 6.97
N LYS A 43 -7.35 6.47 5.71
CA LYS A 43 -8.03 7.66 5.23
C LYS A 43 -9.44 7.31 4.78
N ILE A 44 -10.40 8.08 5.22
CA ILE A 44 -11.80 7.88 4.87
C ILE A 44 -12.25 9.06 4.05
N LYS A 45 -12.77 8.78 2.85
CA LYS A 45 -13.38 9.78 2.00
C LYS A 45 -14.86 9.49 1.91
N LYS A 46 -15.67 10.49 2.21
CA LYS A 46 -17.12 10.37 2.14
C LYS A 46 -17.64 11.14 0.94
N TYR A 47 -18.49 10.50 0.17
CA TYR A 47 -19.12 11.13 -0.98
C TYR A 47 -20.62 11.08 -0.80
N THR A 48 -21.26 12.18 -1.16
CA THR A 48 -22.73 12.25 -1.25
C THR A 48 -23.11 12.34 -2.71
N VAL A 49 -23.90 11.38 -3.16
CA VAL A 49 -24.35 11.35 -4.55
C VAL A 49 -25.86 11.52 -4.56
N LEU A 50 -26.34 12.43 -5.40
CA LEU A 50 -27.77 12.59 -5.66
C LEU A 50 -28.17 11.64 -6.78
N LYS A 51 -29.05 10.71 -6.48
CA LYS A 51 -29.50 9.71 -7.47
C LYS A 51 -30.30 10.28 -8.59
N SER A 52 -31.16 11.28 -8.30
CA SER A 52 -31.99 11.91 -9.31
C SER A 52 -32.41 13.28 -8.83
N PRO A 53 -32.36 14.30 -9.72
CA PRO A 53 -32.80 15.64 -9.34
C PRO A 53 -34.31 15.77 -9.14
N HIS A 54 -35.07 14.80 -9.58
CA HIS A 54 -36.53 14.82 -9.47
C HIS A 54 -37.08 14.00 -8.32
N VAL A 55 -36.21 13.33 -7.60
CA VAL A 55 -36.60 12.50 -6.47
C VAL A 55 -36.50 13.32 -5.20
N ASN A 56 -37.35 12.97 -4.25
CA ASN A 56 -37.40 13.64 -2.97
C ASN A 56 -36.03 13.63 -2.23
N LYS A 57 -36.00 14.36 -1.14
CA LYS A 57 -34.79 14.65 -0.40
C LYS A 57 -34.00 13.42 0.08
N ASP A 58 -34.63 12.25 0.09
CA ASP A 58 -34.04 11.02 0.59
C ASP A 58 -33.23 10.27 -0.47
N ALA A 59 -33.15 10.81 -1.70
CA ALA A 59 -32.39 10.18 -2.78
C ALA A 59 -30.88 10.44 -2.71
N ARG A 60 -30.38 10.78 -1.54
CA ARG A 60 -28.94 10.95 -1.32
C ARG A 60 -28.36 9.64 -0.84
N GLU A 61 -27.32 9.18 -1.53
CA GLU A 61 -26.51 8.11 -1.02
C GLU A 61 -25.16 8.64 -0.60
N GLN A 62 -24.75 8.26 0.59
CA GLN A 62 -23.41 8.55 1.07
C GLN A 62 -22.54 7.33 0.84
N PHE A 63 -21.48 7.53 0.08
CA PHE A 63 -20.48 6.51 -0.14
C PHE A 63 -19.26 6.84 0.68
N GLU A 64 -18.73 5.81 1.32
CA GLU A 64 -17.53 5.91 2.10
C GLU A 64 -16.44 5.07 1.45
N ILE A 65 -15.33 5.72 1.11
CA ILE A 65 -14.19 5.02 0.55
C ILE A 65 -13.08 5.05 1.59
N ARG A 66 -12.61 3.87 1.97
CA ARG A 66 -11.52 3.72 2.92
C ARG A 66 -10.24 3.35 2.18
N ILE A 67 -9.21 4.15 2.40
CA ILE A 67 -7.89 3.90 1.83
C ILE A 67 -7.00 3.38 2.94
N HIS A 68 -6.66 2.10 2.84
CA HIS A 68 -5.75 1.46 3.77
C HIS A 68 -4.31 1.68 3.31
N ALA A 69 -3.42 1.93 4.24
CA ALA A 69 -2.02 2.17 3.93
C ALA A 69 -1.13 1.38 4.87
N ARG A 70 -0.02 0.89 4.32
CA ARG A 70 1.01 0.19 5.08
C ARG A 70 2.38 0.71 4.66
N MET A 71 3.32 0.69 5.59
CA MET A 71 4.68 1.12 5.33
C MET A 71 5.64 0.01 5.73
N ILE A 72 6.60 -0.26 4.87
CA ILE A 72 7.66 -1.26 5.13
C ILE A 72 8.99 -0.58 4.89
N ASP A 73 9.89 -0.67 5.86
CA ASP A 73 11.26 -0.22 5.70
C ASP A 73 12.17 -1.42 5.48
N ILE A 74 12.96 -1.38 4.44
CA ILE A 74 13.93 -2.41 4.12
C ILE A 74 15.32 -1.84 4.39
N VAL A 75 16.06 -2.51 5.26
CA VAL A 75 17.42 -2.11 5.64
C VAL A 75 18.42 -3.06 5.01
N SER A 76 19.57 -2.53 4.62
CA SER A 76 20.63 -3.31 3.98
C SER A 76 20.17 -3.90 2.64
N ALA A 77 19.42 -3.11 1.88
CA ALA A 77 18.96 -3.52 0.56
C ALA A 77 20.13 -3.63 -0.41
N THR A 78 20.13 -4.71 -1.17
CA THR A 78 21.11 -4.92 -2.24
C THR A 78 20.44 -4.75 -3.60
N SER A 79 21.23 -4.79 -4.67
CA SER A 79 20.65 -4.77 -6.02
C SER A 79 19.71 -5.97 -6.25
N ASP A 80 20.01 -7.11 -5.62
CA ASP A 80 19.14 -8.28 -5.70
C ASP A 80 17.78 -8.03 -5.05
N THR A 81 17.79 -7.28 -3.95
CA THR A 81 16.53 -6.90 -3.27
C THR A 81 15.67 -6.03 -4.18
N ILE A 82 16.28 -5.05 -4.82
CA ILE A 82 15.58 -4.15 -5.72
C ILE A 82 15.03 -4.93 -6.92
N ASP A 83 15.84 -5.81 -7.51
CA ASP A 83 15.41 -6.64 -8.64
C ASP A 83 14.24 -7.55 -8.26
N SER A 84 14.30 -8.14 -7.08
CA SER A 84 13.22 -9.00 -6.58
C SER A 84 11.93 -8.23 -6.41
N LEU A 85 12.01 -6.99 -5.91
CA LEU A 85 10.82 -6.13 -5.76
C LEU A 85 10.23 -5.75 -7.12
N MET A 86 11.07 -5.47 -8.10
CA MET A 86 10.61 -5.10 -9.44
C MET A 86 9.97 -6.27 -10.19
N LYS A 87 10.37 -7.48 -9.86
CA LYS A 87 9.82 -8.70 -10.49
C LYS A 87 8.54 -9.19 -9.83
N LEU A 88 8.17 -8.62 -8.70
CA LEU A 88 6.95 -9.02 -8.02
C LEU A 88 5.73 -8.60 -8.83
N ASP A 89 4.84 -9.55 -9.01
CA ASP A 89 3.57 -9.31 -9.67
C ASP A 89 2.54 -9.00 -8.58
N LEU A 90 2.42 -7.72 -8.28
CA LEU A 90 1.46 -7.25 -7.28
C LEU A 90 0.11 -7.01 -7.93
N ALA A 91 -0.95 -7.13 -7.12
CA ALA A 91 -2.29 -6.84 -7.60
C ALA A 91 -2.36 -5.40 -8.12
N PRO A 92 -3.00 -5.17 -9.28
CA PRO A 92 -3.08 -3.82 -9.86
C PRO A 92 -3.86 -2.83 -9.00
N GLU A 93 -4.63 -3.34 -8.05
CA GLU A 93 -5.41 -2.52 -7.12
C GLU A 93 -4.54 -1.88 -6.03
N VAL A 94 -3.30 -2.33 -5.89
CA VAL A 94 -2.38 -1.83 -4.88
C VAL A 94 -1.48 -0.77 -5.51
N ASP A 95 -1.48 0.41 -4.90
CA ASP A 95 -0.57 1.48 -5.29
C ASP A 95 0.68 1.38 -4.43
N VAL A 96 1.83 1.32 -5.08
CA VAL A 96 3.13 1.16 -4.41
C VAL A 96 4.00 2.36 -4.68
N GLU A 97 4.47 3.00 -3.62
CA GLU A 97 5.44 4.08 -3.70
C GLU A 97 6.75 3.61 -3.08
N ILE A 98 7.82 3.72 -3.85
CA ILE A 98 9.16 3.31 -3.41
C ILE A 98 10.01 4.55 -3.24
N ARG A 99 10.59 4.71 -2.06
CA ARG A 99 11.54 5.77 -1.77
C ARG A 99 12.85 5.19 -1.33
N SER A 100 13.93 5.62 -1.96
CA SER A 100 15.27 5.31 -1.50
C SER A 100 15.68 6.35 -0.47
N MET A 101 16.07 5.88 0.69
CA MET A 101 16.52 6.75 1.77
C MET A 101 17.98 6.41 2.08
N ASP A 102 18.87 7.24 1.55
CA ASP A 102 20.28 7.10 1.89
C ASP A 102 20.51 7.68 3.28
N ALA A 103 20.91 6.82 4.19
CA ALA A 103 21.36 7.28 5.50
C ALA A 103 22.77 7.85 5.36
N LYS A 104 22.87 9.14 5.39
CA LYS A 104 24.17 9.77 5.50
C LYS A 104 24.52 9.94 6.96
#